data_ff831948f1416cee788cf854275d99df
#
_entry.id   ff831948f1416cee788cf854275d99df
#
_cell.length_a   1.000
_cell.length_b   1.000
_cell.length_c   1.000
_cell.angle_alpha   90.00
_cell.angle_beta   90.00
_cell.angle_gamma   90.00
#
_symmetry.space_group_name_H-M   'P 1'
#
loop_
_entity.id
_entity.type
_entity.pdbx_description
1 polymer ?
#
loop_
_entity_poly.entity_id
_entity_poly.type
_entity_poly.pdbx_seq_one_letter_code
_entity_poly.pdbx_strand_id
1 'polypeptide(L)'
;DGEEGELLAMKENPDIAVVYTTHNETGTGVGNPIREIGAIAHAHDAIFIVDTTSTYAMVPIDIEKDNIDFCMASAQKGLMSMTGLSFVVGNEEIIKKSKDYPKRSYYCNLYLQYEYFEKTGQMHFTPPVQTVYATRQALKEYFAEGEEAKWARHSRVMKAIHEGLKELGFKELIRPEIQIGLVASAVYPDDPNWSFQKVHDYCYERGFTIYPGKVTTTDTFRLCALGAIDVEDIEEFFKVLREALIENNIRVPVQYR
;
A
#
# COMPACT_ATOMS: atom_id res chain seq x y z
N ASP A 1 -1.33 -5.01 -19.21
CA ASP A 1 -1.38 -3.63 -18.75
C ASP A 1 -2.74 -3.40 -18.10
N GLY A 2 -2.81 -2.81 -16.89
CA GLY A 2 -4.06 -2.69 -16.13
C GLY A 2 -5.11 -1.86 -16.90
N GLU A 3 -4.71 -0.76 -17.52
CA GLU A 3 -5.57 0.13 -18.30
C GLU A 3 -6.19 -0.58 -19.52
N GLU A 4 -5.39 -1.34 -20.28
CA GLU A 4 -5.90 -2.08 -21.45
C GLU A 4 -6.88 -3.18 -21.04
N GLY A 5 -6.61 -3.85 -19.93
CA GLY A 5 -7.48 -4.88 -19.37
C GLY A 5 -8.84 -4.32 -18.94
N GLU A 6 -8.85 -3.19 -18.24
CA GLU A 6 -10.08 -2.52 -17.81
C GLU A 6 -10.88 -2.04 -19.01
N LEU A 7 -10.26 -1.41 -19.99
CA LEU A 7 -10.92 -0.94 -21.21
C LEU A 7 -11.58 -2.09 -21.98
N LEU A 8 -10.90 -3.24 -22.08
CA LEU A 8 -11.44 -4.44 -22.71
C LEU A 8 -12.64 -5.00 -21.93
N ALA A 9 -12.50 -5.14 -20.59
CA ALA A 9 -13.55 -5.63 -19.72
C ALA A 9 -14.81 -4.79 -19.81
N MET A 10 -14.69 -3.45 -19.80
CA MET A 10 -15.82 -2.52 -19.91
C MET A 10 -16.51 -2.58 -21.28
N LYS A 11 -15.77 -2.79 -22.36
CA LYS A 11 -16.33 -2.96 -23.71
C LYS A 11 -17.10 -4.27 -23.87
N GLU A 12 -16.59 -5.35 -23.26
CA GLU A 12 -17.22 -6.67 -23.32
C GLU A 12 -18.41 -6.81 -22.39
N ASN A 13 -18.46 -6.02 -21.31
CA ASN A 13 -19.48 -6.08 -20.27
C ASN A 13 -20.04 -4.69 -19.98
N PRO A 14 -20.92 -4.16 -20.82
CA PRO A 14 -21.42 -2.78 -20.71
C PRO A 14 -22.34 -2.51 -19.50
N ASP A 15 -22.70 -3.55 -18.76
CA ASP A 15 -23.52 -3.51 -17.55
C ASP A 15 -22.70 -3.48 -16.24
N ILE A 16 -21.37 -3.38 -16.33
CA ILE A 16 -20.51 -3.17 -15.17
C ILE A 16 -20.87 -1.84 -14.50
N ALA A 17 -21.33 -1.90 -13.26
CA ALA A 17 -21.72 -0.74 -12.48
C ALA A 17 -20.61 -0.22 -11.53
N VAL A 18 -19.60 -1.04 -11.25
CA VAL A 18 -18.51 -0.70 -10.32
C VAL A 18 -17.20 -1.28 -10.83
N VAL A 19 -16.17 -0.45 -10.85
CA VAL A 19 -14.78 -0.84 -11.04
C VAL A 19 -14.06 -0.71 -9.70
N TYR A 20 -13.37 -1.75 -9.27
CA TYR A 20 -12.56 -1.74 -8.05
C TYR A 20 -11.12 -2.08 -8.38
N THR A 21 -10.18 -1.29 -7.87
CA THR A 21 -8.76 -1.58 -8.00
C THR A 21 -7.98 -1.28 -6.72
N THR A 22 -6.84 -1.94 -6.55
CA THR A 22 -5.85 -1.61 -5.52
C THR A 22 -4.82 -0.65 -6.11
N HIS A 23 -4.57 0.50 -5.48
CA HIS A 23 -3.60 1.49 -5.98
C HIS A 23 -2.17 0.94 -5.98
N ASN A 24 -1.77 0.23 -4.92
CA ASN A 24 -0.48 -0.42 -4.81
C ASN A 24 -0.64 -1.85 -4.30
N GLU A 25 -0.23 -2.82 -5.12
CA GLU A 25 -0.23 -4.22 -4.74
C GLU A 25 0.99 -4.53 -3.85
N THR A 26 0.74 -4.66 -2.55
CA THR A 26 1.81 -4.84 -1.55
C THR A 26 2.53 -6.19 -1.62
N GLY A 27 1.99 -7.16 -2.34
CA GLY A 27 2.64 -8.45 -2.59
C GLY A 27 3.80 -8.35 -3.58
N THR A 28 3.68 -7.45 -4.54
CA THR A 28 4.62 -7.30 -5.66
C THR A 28 5.31 -5.94 -5.70
N GLY A 29 4.63 -4.88 -5.29
CA GLY A 29 5.05 -3.48 -5.42
C GLY A 29 4.44 -2.77 -6.64
N VAL A 30 3.64 -3.47 -7.46
CA VAL A 30 3.00 -2.86 -8.65
C VAL A 30 2.09 -1.71 -8.26
N GLY A 31 2.26 -0.57 -8.93
CA GLY A 31 1.35 0.56 -8.88
C GLY A 31 0.36 0.50 -10.05
N ASN A 32 -0.93 0.59 -9.76
CA ASN A 32 -1.96 0.66 -10.80
C ASN A 32 -2.23 2.11 -11.20
N PRO A 33 -2.43 2.41 -12.48
CA PRO A 33 -2.67 3.76 -13.01
C PRO A 33 -4.12 4.20 -12.72
N ILE A 34 -4.38 4.59 -11.47
CA ILE A 34 -5.75 4.85 -10.97
C ILE A 34 -6.46 5.99 -11.71
N ARG A 35 -5.72 7.01 -12.19
CA ARG A 35 -6.29 8.12 -12.95
C ARG A 35 -6.88 7.66 -14.28
N GLU A 36 -6.12 6.85 -15.01
CA GLU A 36 -6.49 6.30 -16.30
C GLU A 36 -7.63 5.30 -16.15
N ILE A 37 -7.57 4.41 -15.17
CA ILE A 37 -8.63 3.45 -14.86
C ILE A 37 -9.92 4.19 -14.45
N GLY A 38 -9.83 5.21 -13.60
CA GLY A 38 -10.97 6.02 -13.21
C GLY A 38 -11.63 6.74 -14.38
N ALA A 39 -10.82 7.27 -15.30
CA ALA A 39 -11.34 7.90 -16.52
C ALA A 39 -12.11 6.90 -17.42
N ILE A 40 -11.61 5.65 -17.51
CA ILE A 40 -12.32 4.57 -18.24
C ILE A 40 -13.62 4.20 -17.52
N ALA A 41 -13.61 4.04 -16.20
CA ALA A 41 -14.80 3.71 -15.42
C ALA A 41 -15.90 4.78 -15.61
N HIS A 42 -15.55 6.05 -15.45
CA HIS A 42 -16.49 7.16 -15.63
C HIS A 42 -17.00 7.31 -17.08
N ALA A 43 -16.17 7.02 -18.09
CA ALA A 43 -16.61 6.99 -19.47
C ALA A 43 -17.68 5.91 -19.77
N HIS A 44 -17.85 4.94 -18.88
CA HIS A 44 -18.85 3.86 -18.96
C HIS A 44 -19.90 3.95 -17.84
N ASP A 45 -20.06 5.12 -17.21
CA ASP A 45 -21.02 5.36 -16.11
C ASP A 45 -20.83 4.43 -14.90
N ALA A 46 -19.65 3.85 -14.71
CA ALA A 46 -19.34 2.99 -13.58
C ALA A 46 -18.74 3.77 -12.40
N ILE A 47 -19.07 3.35 -11.18
CA ILE A 47 -18.49 3.88 -9.95
C ILE A 47 -17.05 3.35 -9.81
N PHE A 48 -16.10 4.23 -9.54
CA PHE A 48 -14.70 3.84 -9.33
C PHE A 48 -14.31 3.84 -7.86
N ILE A 49 -13.90 2.69 -7.36
CA ILE A 49 -13.50 2.45 -5.97
C ILE A 49 -12.03 2.03 -5.93
N VAL A 50 -11.23 2.71 -5.12
CA VAL A 50 -9.79 2.43 -5.00
C VAL A 50 -9.41 2.01 -3.58
N ASP A 51 -8.77 0.86 -3.45
CA ASP A 51 -8.06 0.52 -2.21
C ASP A 51 -6.74 1.29 -2.15
N THR A 52 -6.71 2.28 -1.28
CA THR A 52 -5.54 3.11 -1.01
C THR A 52 -4.88 2.76 0.33
N THR A 53 -5.15 1.57 0.88
CA THR A 53 -4.68 1.19 2.21
C THR A 53 -3.19 1.37 2.40
N SER A 54 -2.37 1.07 1.39
CA SER A 54 -0.91 1.24 1.45
C SER A 54 -0.42 2.60 0.96
N THR A 55 -1.24 3.34 0.19
CA THR A 55 -0.82 4.58 -0.48
C THR A 55 -1.38 5.85 0.15
N TYR A 56 -2.49 5.75 0.88
CA TYR A 56 -3.09 6.90 1.55
C TYR A 56 -2.10 7.55 2.52
N ALA A 57 -1.95 8.87 2.40
CA ALA A 57 -0.96 9.66 3.14
C ALA A 57 0.52 9.25 2.91
N MET A 58 0.80 8.51 1.84
CA MET A 58 2.15 8.10 1.43
C MET A 58 2.50 8.61 0.04
N VAL A 59 1.52 8.61 -0.86
CA VAL A 59 1.61 9.10 -2.24
C VAL A 59 0.56 10.17 -2.43
N PRO A 60 0.81 11.22 -3.21
CA PRO A 60 -0.23 12.17 -3.56
C PRO A 60 -1.40 11.48 -4.28
N ILE A 61 -2.61 11.72 -3.78
CA ILE A 61 -3.87 11.24 -4.36
C ILE A 61 -4.85 12.41 -4.37
N ASP A 62 -5.38 12.72 -5.53
CA ASP A 62 -6.39 13.76 -5.71
C ASP A 62 -7.69 13.11 -6.21
N ILE A 63 -8.68 12.99 -5.34
CA ILE A 63 -9.92 12.26 -5.63
C ILE A 63 -10.60 12.76 -6.90
N GLU A 64 -10.62 14.09 -7.14
CA GLU A 64 -11.26 14.67 -8.32
C GLU A 64 -10.43 14.43 -9.59
N LYS A 65 -9.12 14.73 -9.54
CA LYS A 65 -8.24 14.57 -10.71
C LYS A 65 -7.97 13.11 -11.08
N ASP A 66 -8.03 12.22 -10.09
CA ASP A 66 -7.81 10.79 -10.29
C ASP A 66 -9.13 10.03 -10.55
N ASN A 67 -10.25 10.77 -10.70
CA ASN A 67 -11.58 10.23 -11.02
C ASN A 67 -12.09 9.18 -10.02
N ILE A 68 -11.80 9.36 -8.73
CA ILE A 68 -12.12 8.40 -7.69
C ILE A 68 -13.46 8.74 -7.03
N ASP A 69 -14.41 7.81 -7.02
CA ASP A 69 -15.67 7.98 -6.28
C ASP A 69 -15.52 7.59 -4.82
N PHE A 70 -14.74 6.55 -4.54
CA PHE A 70 -14.42 6.13 -3.17
C PHE A 70 -12.98 5.66 -3.06
N CYS A 71 -12.29 6.10 -2.03
CA CYS A 71 -11.06 5.46 -1.58
C CYS A 71 -11.18 4.99 -0.12
N MET A 72 -10.46 3.93 0.20
CA MET A 72 -10.45 3.37 1.54
C MET A 72 -9.04 3.19 2.05
N ALA A 73 -8.86 3.41 3.35
CA ALA A 73 -7.58 3.26 4.01
C ALA A 73 -7.72 2.84 5.47
N SER A 74 -6.62 2.46 6.07
CA SER A 74 -6.53 2.15 7.50
C SER A 74 -5.48 3.02 8.18
N ALA A 75 -5.77 3.40 9.43
CA ALA A 75 -5.01 4.41 10.15
C ALA A 75 -3.54 4.01 10.44
N GLN A 76 -3.25 2.71 10.60
CA GLN A 76 -1.92 2.20 10.95
C GLN A 76 -0.93 2.11 9.79
N LYS A 77 -1.34 2.46 8.56
CA LYS A 77 -0.46 2.46 7.38
C LYS A 77 0.18 3.84 7.19
N GLY A 78 -0.06 4.52 6.10
CA GLY A 78 0.59 5.79 5.79
C GLY A 78 0.40 6.91 6.82
N LEU A 79 -0.70 6.91 7.57
CA LEU A 79 -0.88 7.85 8.69
C LEU A 79 -0.04 7.50 9.93
N MET A 80 0.50 6.26 10.02
CA MET A 80 1.32 5.81 11.16
C MET A 80 0.61 5.90 12.51
N SER A 81 -0.72 5.69 12.53
CA SER A 81 -1.53 5.62 13.73
C SER A 81 -1.60 4.19 14.30
N MET A 82 -2.41 3.98 15.31
CA MET A 82 -2.73 2.66 15.85
C MET A 82 -3.70 1.91 14.94
N THR A 83 -3.66 0.58 15.03
CA THR A 83 -4.65 -0.30 14.39
C THR A 83 -6.04 -0.14 15.00
N GLY A 84 -7.10 -0.51 14.26
CA GLY A 84 -8.48 -0.55 14.75
C GLY A 84 -9.39 0.54 14.20
N LEU A 85 -8.90 1.38 13.29
CA LEU A 85 -9.70 2.37 12.56
C LEU A 85 -9.41 2.24 11.07
N SER A 86 -10.45 2.08 10.28
CA SER A 86 -10.45 2.29 8.83
C SER A 86 -11.44 3.39 8.49
N PHE A 87 -11.23 4.04 7.37
CA PHE A 87 -12.09 5.09 6.88
C PHE A 87 -12.28 4.96 5.37
N VAL A 88 -13.41 5.48 4.93
CA VAL A 88 -13.76 5.59 3.52
C VAL A 88 -13.99 7.07 3.25
N VAL A 89 -13.31 7.59 2.26
CA VAL A 89 -13.53 8.95 1.73
C VAL A 89 -14.19 8.81 0.37
N GLY A 90 -15.28 9.51 0.14
CA GLY A 90 -15.98 9.30 -1.12
C GLY A 90 -17.17 10.20 -1.37
N ASN A 91 -17.86 9.94 -2.46
CA ASN A 91 -18.94 10.73 -3.00
C ASN A 91 -20.23 10.56 -2.16
N GLU A 92 -20.65 11.65 -1.52
CA GLU A 92 -21.82 11.69 -0.65
C GLU A 92 -23.12 11.35 -1.40
N GLU A 93 -23.26 11.80 -2.65
CA GLU A 93 -24.48 11.56 -3.45
C GLU A 93 -24.64 10.07 -3.80
N ILE A 94 -23.55 9.37 -4.03
CA ILE A 94 -23.57 7.92 -4.24
C ILE A 94 -23.93 7.20 -2.94
N ILE A 95 -23.39 7.63 -1.78
CA ILE A 95 -23.80 7.10 -0.48
C ILE A 95 -25.31 7.27 -0.26
N LYS A 96 -25.85 8.44 -0.52
CA LYS A 96 -27.30 8.72 -0.39
C LYS A 96 -28.14 7.84 -1.31
N LYS A 97 -27.74 7.66 -2.57
CA LYS A 97 -28.42 6.76 -3.52
C LYS A 97 -28.43 5.31 -3.05
N SER A 98 -27.40 4.88 -2.34
CA SER A 98 -27.27 3.50 -1.84
C SER A 98 -28.30 3.13 -0.75
N LYS A 99 -29.11 4.09 -0.27
CA LYS A 99 -30.24 3.88 0.64
C LYS A 99 -31.19 2.79 0.15
N ASP A 100 -31.47 2.79 -1.14
CA ASP A 100 -32.47 1.94 -1.77
C ASP A 100 -31.89 0.60 -2.24
N TYR A 101 -30.58 0.39 -2.07
CA TYR A 101 -29.92 -0.88 -2.44
C TYR A 101 -30.18 -1.97 -1.41
N PRO A 102 -30.16 -3.24 -1.83
CA PRO A 102 -30.34 -4.38 -0.93
C PRO A 102 -29.30 -4.35 0.21
N LYS A 103 -29.78 -4.37 1.46
CA LYS A 103 -28.91 -4.36 2.65
C LYS A 103 -28.25 -5.72 2.81
N ARG A 104 -26.97 -5.84 2.48
CA ARG A 104 -26.18 -7.08 2.57
C ARG A 104 -25.48 -7.25 3.91
N SER A 105 -25.20 -6.14 4.61
CA SER A 105 -24.54 -6.13 5.91
C SER A 105 -25.14 -5.05 6.78
N TYR A 106 -25.22 -5.30 8.09
CA TYR A 106 -25.58 -4.28 9.05
C TYR A 106 -24.35 -3.42 9.43
N TYR A 107 -23.23 -4.07 9.74
CA TYR A 107 -22.02 -3.38 10.18
C TYR A 107 -21.30 -2.64 9.03
N CYS A 108 -21.14 -3.27 7.88
CA CYS A 108 -20.44 -2.71 6.72
C CYS A 108 -21.34 -1.88 5.78
N ASN A 109 -22.51 -1.43 6.24
CA ASN A 109 -23.39 -0.60 5.46
C ASN A 109 -23.04 0.88 5.64
N LEU A 110 -22.40 1.49 4.63
CA LEU A 110 -21.96 2.88 4.70
C LEU A 110 -23.14 3.86 4.82
N TYR A 111 -24.27 3.59 4.13
CA TYR A 111 -25.44 4.46 4.25
C TYR A 111 -25.99 4.51 5.67
N LEU A 112 -26.09 3.38 6.37
CA LEU A 112 -26.57 3.35 7.76
C LEU A 112 -25.60 4.12 8.69
N GLN A 113 -24.31 4.02 8.49
CA GLN A 113 -23.32 4.77 9.26
C GLN A 113 -23.43 6.27 8.96
N TYR A 114 -23.52 6.66 7.69
CA TYR A 114 -23.71 8.04 7.25
C TYR A 114 -24.99 8.64 7.84
N GLU A 115 -26.15 7.98 7.66
CA GLU A 115 -27.45 8.44 8.16
C GLU A 115 -27.46 8.62 9.68
N TYR A 116 -26.85 7.68 10.43
CA TYR A 116 -26.76 7.78 11.88
C TYR A 116 -25.88 8.96 12.30
N PHE A 117 -24.77 9.18 11.62
CA PHE A 117 -23.85 10.29 11.88
C PHE A 117 -24.54 11.65 11.63
N GLU A 118 -25.25 11.78 10.53
CA GLU A 118 -26.02 12.98 10.19
C GLU A 118 -27.10 13.29 11.24
N LYS A 119 -27.81 12.27 11.71
CA LYS A 119 -28.89 12.44 12.70
C LYS A 119 -28.39 12.75 14.09
N THR A 120 -27.26 12.24 14.50
CA THR A 120 -26.85 12.22 15.91
C THR A 120 -25.51 12.89 16.19
N GLY A 121 -24.67 13.13 15.17
CA GLY A 121 -23.29 13.57 15.33
C GLY A 121 -22.38 12.51 15.98
N GLN A 122 -22.80 11.24 16.01
CA GLN A 122 -22.08 10.15 16.67
C GLN A 122 -21.84 8.99 15.70
N MET A 123 -20.80 8.22 15.95
CA MET A 123 -20.57 6.98 15.23
C MET A 123 -21.70 5.97 15.48
N HIS A 124 -22.09 5.22 14.46
CA HIS A 124 -23.18 4.25 14.53
C HIS A 124 -22.90 3.10 15.52
N PHE A 125 -21.63 2.76 15.72
CA PHE A 125 -21.17 1.75 16.69
C PHE A 125 -20.24 2.38 17.71
N THR A 126 -19.94 1.65 18.79
CA THR A 126 -19.00 2.10 19.82
C THR A 126 -17.66 2.49 19.20
N PRO A 127 -17.22 3.75 19.32
CA PRO A 127 -15.98 4.20 18.71
C PRO A 127 -14.75 3.64 19.43
N PRO A 128 -13.69 3.29 18.71
CA PRO A 128 -12.39 2.95 19.30
C PRO A 128 -11.66 4.25 19.72
N VAL A 129 -12.10 4.85 20.85
CA VAL A 129 -11.73 6.21 21.26
C VAL A 129 -10.22 6.42 21.31
N GLN A 130 -9.46 5.47 21.85
CA GLN A 130 -8.01 5.55 21.94
C GLN A 130 -7.37 5.62 20.54
N THR A 131 -7.83 4.79 19.61
CA THR A 131 -7.36 4.81 18.22
C THR A 131 -7.74 6.11 17.51
N VAL A 132 -8.93 6.66 17.76
CA VAL A 132 -9.34 7.96 17.20
C VAL A 132 -8.43 9.09 17.69
N TYR A 133 -8.07 9.12 18.99
CA TYR A 133 -7.11 10.10 19.52
C TYR A 133 -5.71 9.91 18.93
N ALA A 134 -5.24 8.67 18.79
CA ALA A 134 -3.96 8.37 18.13
C ALA A 134 -3.98 8.83 16.67
N THR A 135 -5.08 8.58 15.95
CA THR A 135 -5.23 9.02 14.54
C THR A 135 -5.27 10.54 14.44
N ARG A 136 -5.93 11.24 15.37
CA ARG A 136 -5.88 12.70 15.44
C ARG A 136 -4.46 13.22 15.61
N GLN A 137 -3.64 12.56 16.45
CA GLN A 137 -2.24 12.95 16.62
C GLN A 137 -1.43 12.68 15.35
N ALA A 138 -1.60 11.53 14.75
CA ALA A 138 -0.95 11.18 13.47
C ALA A 138 -1.30 12.16 12.33
N LEU A 139 -2.55 12.61 12.25
CA LEU A 139 -2.95 13.66 11.31
C LEU A 139 -2.26 15.00 11.58
N LYS A 140 -2.06 15.38 12.83
CA LYS A 140 -1.31 16.61 13.16
C LYS A 140 0.15 16.50 12.72
N GLU A 141 0.77 15.35 12.90
CA GLU A 141 2.15 15.09 12.46
C GLU A 141 2.23 15.08 10.93
N TYR A 142 1.28 14.44 10.25
CA TYR A 142 1.17 14.46 8.80
C TYR A 142 1.09 15.89 8.24
N PHE A 143 0.21 16.72 8.79
CA PHE A 143 0.08 18.11 8.34
C PHE A 143 1.28 18.99 8.72
N ALA A 144 1.98 18.65 9.80
CA ALA A 144 3.20 19.36 10.20
C ALA A 144 4.39 19.01 9.29
N GLU A 145 4.52 17.75 8.87
CA GLU A 145 5.53 17.32 7.88
C GLU A 145 5.17 17.87 6.49
N GLY A 146 3.91 17.79 6.10
CA GLY A 146 3.38 18.14 4.78
C GLY A 146 3.50 17.00 3.77
N GLU A 147 2.52 16.92 2.87
CA GLU A 147 2.38 15.83 1.90
C GLU A 147 3.60 15.70 0.99
N GLU A 148 4.04 16.81 0.41
CA GLU A 148 5.20 16.83 -0.52
C GLU A 148 6.50 16.41 0.18
N ALA A 149 6.74 16.89 1.41
CA ALA A 149 7.93 16.55 2.17
C ALA A 149 7.94 15.06 2.55
N LYS A 150 6.78 14.54 2.98
CA LYS A 150 6.61 13.14 3.31
C LYS A 150 6.82 12.25 2.08
N TRP A 151 6.22 12.58 0.94
CA TRP A 151 6.43 11.84 -0.30
C TRP A 151 7.89 11.88 -0.75
N ALA A 152 8.55 13.04 -0.69
CA ALA A 152 9.97 13.17 -1.02
C ALA A 152 10.85 12.29 -0.10
N ARG A 153 10.56 12.22 1.20
CA ARG A 153 11.26 11.34 2.13
C ARG A 153 11.10 9.87 1.75
N HIS A 154 9.87 9.40 1.54
CA HIS A 154 9.62 8.02 1.13
C HIS A 154 10.26 7.66 -0.21
N SER A 155 10.27 8.59 -1.16
CA SER A 155 10.93 8.39 -2.45
C SER A 155 12.45 8.22 -2.31
N ARG A 156 13.10 8.99 -1.43
CA ARG A 156 14.53 8.81 -1.12
C ARG A 156 14.81 7.46 -0.45
N VAL A 157 13.98 7.07 0.52
CA VAL A 157 14.09 5.78 1.20
C VAL A 157 13.93 4.64 0.20
N MET A 158 12.94 4.72 -0.68
CA MET A 158 12.71 3.67 -1.68
C MET A 158 13.86 3.59 -2.69
N LYS A 159 14.42 4.72 -3.11
CA LYS A 159 15.61 4.76 -3.95
C LYS A 159 16.79 4.06 -3.28
N ALA A 160 17.04 4.32 -1.99
CA ALA A 160 18.09 3.65 -1.23
C ALA A 160 17.86 2.13 -1.14
N ILE A 161 16.60 1.69 -1.00
CA ILE A 161 16.25 0.26 -1.03
C ILE A 161 16.61 -0.37 -2.38
N HIS A 162 16.23 0.24 -3.51
CA HIS A 162 16.56 -0.26 -4.84
C HIS A 162 18.08 -0.31 -5.09
N GLU A 163 18.80 0.73 -4.69
CA GLU A 163 20.25 0.80 -4.82
C GLU A 163 20.94 -0.29 -3.97
N GLY A 164 20.51 -0.49 -2.73
CA GLY A 164 21.06 -1.51 -1.85
C GLY A 164 20.77 -2.94 -2.32
N LEU A 165 19.56 -3.22 -2.81
CA LEU A 165 19.23 -4.50 -3.43
C LEU A 165 20.11 -4.77 -4.64
N LYS A 166 20.27 -3.78 -5.52
CA LYS A 166 21.13 -3.86 -6.71
C LYS A 166 22.60 -4.11 -6.34
N GLU A 167 23.14 -3.39 -5.33
CA GLU A 167 24.51 -3.54 -4.88
C GLU A 167 24.79 -4.95 -4.34
N LEU A 168 23.85 -5.52 -3.59
CA LEU A 168 23.95 -6.89 -3.11
C LEU A 168 23.63 -7.95 -4.18
N GLY A 169 23.21 -7.53 -5.38
CA GLY A 169 22.92 -8.42 -6.51
C GLY A 169 21.53 -9.04 -6.51
N PHE A 170 20.63 -8.59 -5.64
CA PHE A 170 19.26 -9.09 -5.63
C PHE A 170 18.49 -8.64 -6.87
N LYS A 171 17.75 -9.58 -7.47
CA LYS A 171 16.76 -9.27 -8.50
C LYS A 171 15.46 -8.88 -7.84
N GLU A 172 14.88 -7.78 -8.29
CA GLU A 172 13.52 -7.43 -7.93
C GLU A 172 12.51 -8.19 -8.78
N LEU A 173 11.40 -8.60 -8.17
CA LEU A 173 10.32 -9.32 -8.85
C LEU A 173 9.70 -8.46 -9.97
N ILE A 174 9.54 -7.18 -9.67
CA ILE A 174 8.92 -6.20 -10.56
C ILE A 174 9.93 -5.08 -10.83
N ARG A 175 9.98 -4.63 -12.07
CA ARG A 175 10.85 -3.51 -12.46
C ARG A 175 10.47 -2.24 -11.69
N PRO A 176 11.45 -1.44 -11.19
CA PRO A 176 11.17 -0.22 -10.43
C PRO A 176 10.24 0.78 -11.14
N GLU A 177 10.28 0.82 -12.48
CA GLU A 177 9.51 1.79 -13.29
C GLU A 177 7.99 1.58 -13.23
N ILE A 178 7.54 0.38 -12.85
CA ILE A 178 6.10 0.07 -12.70
C ILE A 178 5.69 -0.08 -11.24
N GLN A 179 6.59 0.24 -10.31
CA GLN A 179 6.31 0.28 -8.89
C GLN A 179 5.89 1.69 -8.48
N ILE A 180 5.00 1.78 -7.49
CA ILE A 180 4.59 3.08 -6.94
C ILE A 180 5.58 3.63 -5.89
N GLY A 181 6.67 2.91 -5.64
CA GLY A 181 7.72 3.39 -4.75
C GLY A 181 7.43 3.23 -3.26
N LEU A 182 6.74 2.18 -2.84
CA LEU A 182 6.46 1.88 -1.44
C LEU A 182 6.97 0.52 -0.97
N VAL A 183 7.01 -0.47 -1.86
CA VAL A 183 7.42 -1.85 -1.57
C VAL A 183 8.31 -2.36 -2.69
N ALA A 184 9.43 -2.98 -2.35
CA ALA A 184 10.25 -3.79 -3.24
C ALA A 184 10.18 -5.26 -2.81
N SER A 185 9.94 -6.16 -3.77
CA SER A 185 9.97 -7.60 -3.57
C SER A 185 11.23 -8.16 -4.20
N ALA A 186 12.17 -8.62 -3.37
CA ALA A 186 13.43 -9.22 -3.82
C ALA A 186 13.29 -10.74 -3.95
N VAL A 187 13.69 -11.27 -5.09
CA VAL A 187 13.66 -12.71 -5.38
C VAL A 187 14.74 -13.43 -4.58
N TYR A 188 14.44 -14.62 -4.05
CA TYR A 188 15.43 -15.44 -3.37
C TYR A 188 16.55 -15.85 -4.34
N PRO A 189 17.83 -15.77 -3.93
CA PRO A 189 18.95 -16.17 -4.77
C PRO A 189 19.01 -17.70 -4.95
N ASP A 190 19.60 -18.14 -6.04
CA ASP A 190 19.90 -19.55 -6.32
C ASP A 190 21.19 -20.02 -5.59
N ASP A 191 21.20 -19.89 -4.26
CA ASP A 191 22.33 -20.29 -3.45
C ASP A 191 21.91 -21.43 -2.50
N PRO A 192 22.63 -22.57 -2.44
CA PRO A 192 22.26 -23.69 -1.60
C PRO A 192 22.30 -23.38 -0.09
N ASN A 193 23.00 -22.32 0.31
CA ASN A 193 23.07 -21.86 1.68
C ASN A 193 21.96 -20.86 2.03
N TRP A 194 21.18 -20.41 1.04
CA TRP A 194 20.11 -19.46 1.28
C TRP A 194 19.04 -20.04 2.21
N SER A 195 18.75 -19.29 3.24
CA SER A 195 17.61 -19.54 4.13
C SER A 195 17.04 -18.21 4.57
N PHE A 196 15.82 -17.91 4.13
CA PHE A 196 15.13 -16.70 4.57
C PHE A 196 15.10 -16.58 6.08
N GLN A 197 14.80 -17.67 6.79
CA GLN A 197 14.69 -17.65 8.24
C GLN A 197 16.02 -17.25 8.91
N LYS A 198 17.15 -17.80 8.46
CA LYS A 198 18.47 -17.45 9.03
C LYS A 198 18.83 -15.98 8.77
N VAL A 199 18.57 -15.49 7.55
CA VAL A 199 18.82 -14.08 7.20
C VAL A 199 17.90 -13.16 7.98
N HIS A 200 16.61 -13.51 8.11
CA HIS A 200 15.65 -12.78 8.92
C HIS A 200 16.09 -12.70 10.39
N ASP A 201 16.45 -13.82 10.99
CA ASP A 201 16.79 -13.87 12.40
C ASP A 201 18.07 -13.07 12.70
N TYR A 202 19.06 -13.13 11.82
CA TYR A 202 20.25 -12.31 11.91
C TYR A 202 19.93 -10.80 11.89
N CYS A 203 19.07 -10.37 10.95
CA CYS A 203 18.63 -8.99 10.87
C CYS A 203 17.80 -8.59 12.11
N TYR A 204 16.91 -9.48 12.55
CA TYR A 204 16.02 -9.25 13.69
C TYR A 204 16.78 -9.02 15.00
N GLU A 205 17.80 -9.81 15.26
CA GLU A 205 18.69 -9.64 16.42
C GLU A 205 19.44 -8.30 16.43
N ARG A 206 19.53 -7.64 15.25
CA ARG A 206 20.17 -6.32 15.06
C ARG A 206 19.18 -5.17 14.85
N GLY A 207 17.90 -5.43 15.18
CA GLY A 207 16.87 -4.40 15.20
C GLY A 207 16.13 -4.20 13.88
N PHE A 208 16.36 -5.07 12.87
CA PHE A 208 15.67 -4.99 11.58
C PHE A 208 14.82 -6.22 11.33
N THR A 209 13.60 -6.02 10.85
CA THR A 209 12.75 -7.11 10.41
C THR A 209 12.47 -7.03 8.92
N ILE A 210 12.48 -8.19 8.26
CA ILE A 210 12.09 -8.35 6.86
C ILE A 210 10.92 -9.31 6.77
N TYR A 211 10.10 -9.19 5.72
CA TYR A 211 8.91 -10.02 5.57
C TYR A 211 9.05 -10.97 4.38
N PRO A 212 8.60 -12.23 4.52
CA PRO A 212 8.51 -13.11 3.35
C PRO A 212 7.52 -12.54 2.35
N GLY A 213 7.75 -12.79 1.08
CA GLY A 213 6.81 -12.47 0.01
C GLY A 213 5.53 -13.31 0.11
N LYS A 214 4.50 -12.86 -0.61
CA LYS A 214 3.21 -13.54 -0.68
C LYS A 214 2.84 -13.98 -2.10
N VAL A 215 3.80 -13.93 -3.02
CA VAL A 215 3.60 -14.36 -4.39
C VAL A 215 3.70 -15.88 -4.45
N THR A 216 2.75 -16.54 -5.11
CA THR A 216 2.67 -18.01 -5.15
C THR A 216 3.58 -18.66 -6.18
N THR A 217 4.11 -17.88 -7.12
CA THR A 217 4.90 -18.37 -8.26
C THR A 217 6.40 -18.24 -8.05
N THR A 218 6.84 -17.41 -7.09
CA THR A 218 8.27 -17.13 -6.88
C THR A 218 8.50 -16.77 -5.41
N ASP A 219 9.51 -17.40 -4.81
CA ASP A 219 9.89 -17.08 -3.44
C ASP A 219 10.61 -15.73 -3.37
N THR A 220 10.10 -14.85 -2.52
CA THR A 220 10.60 -13.48 -2.36
C THR A 220 10.59 -13.05 -0.90
N PHE A 221 11.34 -12.00 -0.59
CA PHE A 221 11.14 -11.20 0.63
C PHE A 221 10.85 -9.74 0.25
N ARG A 222 10.23 -9.02 1.17
CA ARG A 222 9.78 -7.65 0.92
C ARG A 222 10.48 -6.67 1.84
N LEU A 223 10.84 -5.53 1.25
CA LEU A 223 11.27 -4.32 1.94
C LEU A 223 10.24 -3.23 1.67
N CYS A 224 10.02 -2.34 2.65
CA CYS A 224 8.99 -1.33 2.55
C CYS A 224 9.49 0.01 3.10
N ALA A 225 9.20 1.09 2.38
CA ALA A 225 9.50 2.46 2.79
C ALA A 225 8.45 3.06 3.74
N LEU A 226 7.69 2.23 4.47
CA LEU A 226 6.63 2.68 5.37
C LEU A 226 7.18 2.93 6.78
N GLY A 227 6.89 4.10 7.32
CA GLY A 227 7.23 4.44 8.70
C GLY A 227 8.04 5.73 8.85
N ALA A 228 8.47 6.02 10.08
CA ALA A 228 9.34 7.13 10.41
C ALA A 228 10.81 6.72 10.24
N ILE A 229 11.19 6.38 9.01
CA ILE A 229 12.53 5.95 8.61
C ILE A 229 13.10 6.91 7.56
N ASP A 230 14.42 7.02 7.48
CA ASP A 230 15.13 7.77 6.45
C ASP A 230 16.25 6.94 5.82
N VAL A 231 17.02 7.52 4.94
CA VAL A 231 18.07 6.86 4.14
C VAL A 231 19.13 6.21 5.02
N GLU A 232 19.50 6.86 6.13
CA GLU A 232 20.48 6.35 7.08
C GLU A 232 20.07 4.99 7.70
N ASP A 233 18.78 4.81 7.99
CA ASP A 233 18.25 3.53 8.49
C ASP A 233 18.39 2.42 7.44
N ILE A 234 18.19 2.77 6.16
CA ILE A 234 18.32 1.83 5.05
C ILE A 234 19.78 1.46 4.79
N GLU A 235 20.69 2.42 4.85
CA GLU A 235 22.12 2.16 4.73
C GLU A 235 22.61 1.21 5.83
N GLU A 236 22.18 1.42 7.07
CA GLU A 236 22.51 0.52 8.18
C GLU A 236 21.88 -0.86 7.99
N PHE A 237 20.63 -0.93 7.57
CA PHE A 237 19.98 -2.20 7.23
C PHE A 237 20.77 -2.98 6.17
N PHE A 238 21.23 -2.35 5.10
CA PHE A 238 21.98 -3.05 4.05
C PHE A 238 23.38 -3.50 4.48
N LYS A 239 24.01 -2.81 5.44
CA LYS A 239 25.23 -3.34 6.10
C LYS A 239 24.92 -4.64 6.85
N VAL A 240 23.87 -4.63 7.67
CA VAL A 240 23.43 -5.80 8.43
C VAL A 240 23.01 -6.94 7.50
N LEU A 241 22.29 -6.66 6.42
CA LEU A 241 21.90 -7.67 5.43
C LEU A 241 23.14 -8.28 4.74
N ARG A 242 24.14 -7.48 4.36
CA ARG A 242 25.41 -7.96 3.82
C ARG A 242 26.13 -8.91 4.81
N GLU A 243 26.20 -8.53 6.07
CA GLU A 243 26.79 -9.38 7.12
C GLU A 243 26.01 -10.68 7.28
N ALA A 244 24.68 -10.63 7.26
CA ALA A 244 23.82 -11.83 7.31
C ALA A 244 24.12 -12.81 6.17
N LEU A 245 24.32 -12.28 4.96
CA LEU A 245 24.67 -13.10 3.79
C LEU A 245 26.04 -13.79 4.00
N ILE A 246 27.05 -13.03 4.41
CA ILE A 246 28.42 -13.54 4.63
C ILE A 246 28.45 -14.59 5.73
N GLU A 247 27.79 -14.34 6.88
CA GLU A 247 27.74 -15.27 8.02
C GLU A 247 27.08 -16.60 7.66
N ASN A 248 26.10 -16.56 6.76
CA ASN A 248 25.46 -17.76 6.23
C ASN A 248 26.18 -18.40 5.03
N ASN A 249 27.41 -17.98 4.72
CA ASN A 249 28.21 -18.44 3.58
C ASN A 249 27.51 -18.26 2.22
N ILE A 250 26.70 -17.24 2.10
CA ILE A 250 26.04 -16.85 0.84
C ILE A 250 26.97 -15.89 0.09
N ARG A 251 27.14 -16.15 -1.20
CA ARG A 251 27.99 -15.29 -2.03
C ARG A 251 27.41 -13.89 -2.17
N VAL A 252 28.27 -12.85 -2.03
CA VAL A 252 27.92 -11.45 -2.25
C VAL A 252 28.81 -10.89 -3.38
N PRO A 253 28.23 -10.26 -4.42
CA PRO A 253 26.79 -10.17 -4.72
C PRO A 253 26.14 -11.52 -4.97
N VAL A 254 24.86 -11.65 -4.61
CA VAL A 254 24.09 -12.87 -4.80
C VAL A 254 23.95 -13.23 -6.28
N GLN A 255 23.74 -14.50 -6.59
CA GLN A 255 23.72 -15.02 -7.95
C GLN A 255 22.39 -15.69 -8.26
N TYR A 256 22.05 -15.68 -9.54
CA TYR A 256 20.89 -16.37 -10.13
C TYR A 256 21.38 -17.19 -11.34
N ARG A 257 20.83 -18.35 -11.53
CA ARG A 257 21.14 -19.27 -12.66
C ARG A 257 20.33 -18.92 -13.89
#